data_5eab93c9555dc958d74dac6182b1c151
#
_entry.id   5eab93c9555dc958d74dac6182b1c151
#
_cell.length_a   1.000
_cell.length_b   1.000
_cell.length_c   1.000
_cell.angle_alpha   90.00
_cell.angle_beta   90.00
_cell.angle_gamma   90.00
#
_symmetry.space_group_name_H-M   'P 1'
#
loop_
_entity.id
_entity.type
_entity.pdbx_description
1 polymer ?
#
loop_
_entity_poly.entity_id
_entity_poly.type
_entity_poly.pdbx_seq_one_letter_code
_entity_poly.pdbx_strand_id
1 'polypeptide(L)'
;LQPILTPAGLARRLKRHVLKETQRFFATTTPGFEEVLGNEVRGLPGAEIIGKALGGVEFSGPLELMYHAAARLRSANRIIMRMAKFTARSYPELYNKVKQTPIERYSGFTTRIGIEASATVSRLHHTGNIEKSVFEACRDRLCPLGIAPERDDDAPLRFLVRMSDDVCTLSIDASGPFLYKRGYRLDTGHAPLRETIAAGLLLLSDWRKFPVIADPLCGSGTFIIEAALLALGRNPGVRRPCAFQAWPCFNEGLWDRIRKKPWTGADQGVGMPRLVGSDISGSAVKAAIANAERAISSGVPPQEFFQRFGRRLRKACRGWNWGFVTEDRQFATKAGLQSSGCMPFANGGLDVYFVTGTIA
;
A
#
# COMPACT_ATOMS: atom_id res chain seq x y z
N LEU A 1 -38.55 6.37 -19.02
CA LEU A 1 -37.99 6.60 -17.68
C LEU A 1 -37.03 5.45 -17.34
N GLN A 2 -35.74 5.73 -17.22
CA GLN A 2 -34.81 4.71 -16.69
C GLN A 2 -35.18 4.46 -15.22
N PRO A 3 -35.24 3.17 -14.79
CA PRO A 3 -35.60 2.85 -13.42
C PRO A 3 -34.54 3.41 -12.45
N ILE A 4 -35.00 4.06 -11.37
CA ILE A 4 -34.15 4.49 -10.24
C ILE A 4 -33.33 3.28 -9.77
N LEU A 5 -32.03 3.50 -9.54
CA LEU A 5 -31.13 2.46 -9.03
C LEU A 5 -31.58 2.04 -7.62
N THR A 6 -31.92 0.78 -7.46
CA THR A 6 -32.24 0.20 -6.16
C THR A 6 -31.04 -0.61 -5.62
N PRO A 7 -30.91 -0.78 -4.28
CA PRO A 7 -29.85 -1.64 -3.72
C PRO A 7 -29.87 -3.06 -4.30
N ALA A 8 -31.05 -3.66 -4.47
CA ALA A 8 -31.19 -4.98 -5.08
C ALA A 8 -30.80 -5.00 -6.58
N GLY A 9 -31.13 -3.92 -7.31
CA GLY A 9 -30.74 -3.73 -8.70
C GLY A 9 -29.22 -3.58 -8.85
N LEU A 10 -28.59 -2.79 -7.97
CA LEU A 10 -27.13 -2.63 -7.92
C LEU A 10 -26.45 -3.97 -7.59
N ALA A 11 -26.88 -4.68 -6.57
CA ALA A 11 -26.32 -5.97 -6.17
C ALA A 11 -26.36 -7.00 -7.33
N ARG A 12 -27.45 -7.06 -8.11
CA ARG A 12 -27.53 -7.91 -9.30
C ARG A 12 -26.54 -7.51 -10.39
N ARG A 13 -26.37 -6.20 -10.65
CA ARG A 13 -25.39 -5.68 -11.62
C ARG A 13 -23.97 -6.01 -11.19
N LEU A 14 -23.63 -5.84 -9.91
CA LEU A 14 -22.31 -6.17 -9.35
C LEU A 14 -22.02 -7.66 -9.49
N LYS A 15 -22.96 -8.54 -9.10
CA LYS A 15 -22.79 -9.99 -9.21
C LYS A 15 -22.54 -10.42 -10.66
N ARG A 16 -23.22 -9.82 -11.62
CA ARG A 16 -23.14 -10.20 -13.03
C ARG A 16 -21.93 -9.65 -13.75
N HIS A 17 -21.56 -8.39 -13.48
CA HIS A 17 -20.64 -7.61 -14.32
C HIS A 17 -19.38 -7.11 -13.59
N VAL A 18 -19.17 -7.45 -12.34
CA VAL A 18 -17.99 -7.06 -11.58
C VAL A 18 -17.33 -8.26 -10.93
N LEU A 19 -18.10 -9.03 -10.13
CA LEU A 19 -17.54 -10.13 -9.34
C LEU A 19 -17.17 -11.37 -10.18
N LYS A 20 -17.73 -11.52 -11.38
CA LYS A 20 -17.48 -12.66 -12.27
C LYS A 20 -16.53 -12.34 -13.42
N GLU A 21 -16.21 -11.07 -13.62
CA GLU A 21 -15.38 -10.62 -14.73
C GLU A 21 -13.94 -10.43 -14.28
N THR A 22 -12.99 -10.74 -15.16
CA THR A 22 -11.58 -10.38 -15.01
C THR A 22 -11.46 -8.87 -15.09
N GLN A 23 -10.85 -8.28 -14.09
CA GLN A 23 -10.60 -6.84 -14.01
C GLN A 23 -9.16 -6.53 -14.44
N ARG A 24 -8.95 -5.30 -14.92
CA ARG A 24 -7.62 -4.78 -15.26
C ARG A 24 -7.17 -3.77 -14.21
N PHE A 25 -5.95 -3.92 -13.76
CA PHE A 25 -5.35 -3.07 -12.75
C PHE A 25 -4.03 -2.48 -13.26
N PHE A 26 -3.67 -1.34 -12.70
CA PHE A 26 -2.38 -0.73 -12.91
C PHE A 26 -1.80 -0.34 -11.55
N ALA A 27 -0.69 -0.92 -11.19
CA ALA A 27 0.06 -0.51 -10.01
C ALA A 27 1.13 0.50 -10.42
N THR A 28 1.08 1.70 -9.84
CA THR A 28 2.12 2.71 -10.08
C THR A 28 3.31 2.47 -9.16
N THR A 29 4.51 2.78 -9.63
CA THR A 29 5.75 2.73 -8.83
C THR A 29 6.64 3.92 -9.14
N THR A 30 7.75 4.06 -8.44
CA THR A 30 8.81 4.99 -8.82
C THR A 30 9.51 4.46 -10.09
N PRO A 31 9.76 5.31 -11.10
CA PRO A 31 10.53 4.90 -12.28
C PRO A 31 11.84 4.21 -11.90
N GLY A 32 12.12 3.07 -12.56
CA GLY A 32 13.25 2.19 -12.25
C GLY A 32 12.89 1.00 -11.35
N PHE A 33 11.69 0.97 -10.73
CA PHE A 33 11.23 -0.16 -9.91
C PHE A 33 10.19 -1.03 -10.61
N GLU A 34 9.97 -0.86 -11.91
CA GLU A 34 8.94 -1.62 -12.66
C GLU A 34 9.20 -3.13 -12.64
N GLU A 35 10.48 -3.54 -12.68
CA GLU A 35 10.83 -4.95 -12.60
C GLU A 35 10.57 -5.53 -11.20
N VAL A 36 10.95 -4.80 -10.16
CA VAL A 36 10.66 -5.16 -8.76
C VAL A 36 9.17 -5.33 -8.54
N LEU A 37 8.40 -4.32 -8.97
CA LEU A 37 6.95 -4.37 -8.85
C LEU A 37 6.35 -5.52 -9.66
N GLY A 38 6.87 -5.78 -10.87
CA GLY A 38 6.45 -6.92 -11.69
C GLY A 38 6.66 -8.26 -10.99
N ASN A 39 7.77 -8.43 -10.28
CA ASN A 39 8.05 -9.63 -9.49
C ASN A 39 7.10 -9.77 -8.31
N GLU A 40 6.79 -8.67 -7.61
CA GLU A 40 5.78 -8.66 -6.55
C GLU A 40 4.38 -9.04 -7.10
N VAL A 41 3.98 -8.50 -8.25
CA VAL A 41 2.69 -8.79 -8.89
C VAL A 41 2.60 -10.26 -9.30
N ARG A 42 3.66 -10.86 -9.88
CA ARG A 42 3.68 -12.31 -10.22
C ARG A 42 3.44 -13.21 -9.01
N GLY A 43 3.85 -12.76 -7.82
CA GLY A 43 3.60 -13.48 -6.57
C GLY A 43 2.17 -13.40 -6.07
N LEU A 44 1.31 -12.52 -6.61
CA LEU A 44 -0.07 -12.39 -6.16
C LEU A 44 -0.96 -13.52 -6.72
N PRO A 45 -1.87 -14.09 -5.93
CA PRO A 45 -2.72 -15.17 -6.39
C PRO A 45 -3.68 -14.70 -7.50
N GLY A 46 -3.66 -15.40 -8.63
CA GLY A 46 -4.52 -15.12 -9.76
C GLY A 46 -4.15 -13.87 -10.57
N ALA A 47 -2.94 -13.34 -10.41
CA ALA A 47 -2.47 -12.20 -11.18
C ALA A 47 -1.83 -12.66 -12.50
N GLU A 48 -2.21 -12.00 -13.59
CA GLU A 48 -1.58 -12.12 -14.90
C GLU A 48 -1.02 -10.76 -15.32
N ILE A 49 0.28 -10.68 -15.61
CA ILE A 49 0.90 -9.45 -16.09
C ILE A 49 0.52 -9.22 -17.54
N ILE A 50 -0.08 -8.07 -17.83
CA ILE A 50 -0.42 -7.64 -19.19
C ILE A 50 0.77 -6.90 -19.82
N GLY A 51 1.44 -6.04 -19.04
CA GLY A 51 2.57 -5.26 -19.53
C GLY A 51 3.21 -4.39 -18.46
N LYS A 52 4.37 -3.83 -18.82
CA LYS A 52 5.09 -2.84 -18.02
C LYS A 52 5.15 -1.54 -18.80
N ALA A 53 4.98 -0.43 -18.11
CA ALA A 53 5.13 0.92 -18.67
C ALA A 53 5.98 1.74 -17.71
N LEU A 54 6.55 2.83 -18.17
CA LEU A 54 7.28 3.75 -17.30
C LEU A 54 6.42 4.15 -16.09
N GLY A 55 6.91 3.86 -14.89
CA GLY A 55 6.25 4.16 -13.63
C GLY A 55 5.16 3.18 -13.22
N GLY A 56 5.07 1.97 -13.80
CA GLY A 56 4.12 0.98 -13.33
C GLY A 56 3.99 -0.33 -14.10
N VAL A 57 3.12 -1.18 -13.58
CA VAL A 57 2.82 -2.52 -14.14
C VAL A 57 1.31 -2.68 -14.32
N GLU A 58 0.89 -3.09 -15.51
CA GLU A 58 -0.49 -3.46 -15.83
C GLU A 58 -0.68 -4.97 -15.66
N PHE A 59 -1.73 -5.35 -14.95
CA PHE A 59 -2.05 -6.75 -14.67
C PHE A 59 -3.55 -6.98 -14.61
N SER A 60 -3.98 -8.23 -14.73
CA SER A 60 -5.37 -8.64 -14.69
C SER A 60 -5.62 -9.78 -13.70
N GLY A 61 -6.87 -9.93 -13.32
CA GLY A 61 -7.35 -10.99 -12.45
C GLY A 61 -8.73 -10.71 -11.86
N PRO A 62 -9.21 -11.56 -10.95
CA PRO A 62 -10.49 -11.35 -10.28
C PRO A 62 -10.46 -10.06 -9.42
N LEU A 63 -11.64 -9.52 -9.11
CA LEU A 63 -11.75 -8.26 -8.34
C LEU A 63 -10.97 -8.31 -7.01
N GLU A 64 -10.96 -9.45 -6.34
CA GLU A 64 -10.24 -9.65 -5.07
C GLU A 64 -8.72 -9.50 -5.19
N LEU A 65 -8.17 -9.59 -6.40
CA LEU A 65 -6.75 -9.31 -6.67
C LEU A 65 -6.37 -7.89 -6.23
N MET A 66 -7.29 -6.93 -6.32
CA MET A 66 -7.12 -5.58 -5.80
C MET A 66 -6.82 -5.57 -4.29
N TYR A 67 -7.48 -6.45 -3.50
CA TYR A 67 -7.23 -6.57 -2.06
C TYR A 67 -5.83 -7.13 -1.80
N HIS A 68 -5.46 -8.18 -2.55
CA HIS A 68 -4.11 -8.73 -2.48
C HIS A 68 -3.04 -7.70 -2.84
N ALA A 69 -3.24 -6.97 -3.92
CA ALA A 69 -2.32 -5.91 -4.36
C ALA A 69 -2.18 -4.81 -3.29
N ALA A 70 -3.30 -4.29 -2.78
CA ALA A 70 -3.30 -3.25 -1.77
C ALA A 70 -2.70 -3.69 -0.42
N ALA A 71 -2.89 -4.94 -0.03
CA ALA A 71 -2.33 -5.47 1.21
C ALA A 71 -0.82 -5.75 1.11
N ARG A 72 -0.32 -6.25 -0.03
CA ARG A 72 0.96 -6.95 -0.14
C ARG A 72 2.03 -6.24 -0.94
N LEU A 73 1.67 -5.45 -1.99
CA LEU A 73 2.66 -4.76 -2.81
C LEU A 73 3.40 -3.69 -1.99
N ARG A 74 4.72 -3.81 -1.95
CA ARG A 74 5.59 -2.96 -1.15
C ARG A 74 6.15 -1.80 -1.93
N SER A 75 6.53 -2.03 -3.21
CA SER A 75 7.09 -1.02 -4.09
C SER A 75 6.03 -0.21 -4.85
N ALA A 76 4.75 -0.59 -4.79
CA ALA A 76 3.66 0.15 -5.42
C ALA A 76 3.32 1.43 -4.67
N ASN A 77 3.08 2.53 -5.40
CA ASN A 77 2.63 3.81 -4.85
C ASN A 77 1.10 3.94 -4.86
N ARG A 78 0.42 3.35 -5.86
CA ARG A 78 -1.04 3.40 -6.02
C ARG A 78 -1.53 2.18 -6.80
N ILE A 79 -2.72 1.70 -6.49
CA ILE A 79 -3.44 0.70 -7.28
C ILE A 79 -4.62 1.37 -7.95
N ILE A 80 -4.69 1.25 -9.25
CA ILE A 80 -5.70 1.86 -10.11
C ILE A 80 -6.43 0.73 -10.85
N MET A 81 -7.75 0.74 -10.88
CA MET A 81 -8.52 -0.19 -11.69
C MET A 81 -8.94 0.50 -12.99
N ARG A 82 -8.65 -0.12 -14.13
CA ARG A 82 -9.02 0.36 -15.46
C ARG A 82 -10.49 0.10 -15.71
N MET A 83 -11.23 1.12 -16.14
CA MET A 83 -12.67 1.01 -16.43
C MET A 83 -12.95 0.99 -17.92
N ALA A 84 -12.30 1.90 -18.68
CA ALA A 84 -12.49 2.02 -20.12
C ALA A 84 -11.24 2.59 -20.78
N LYS A 85 -11.01 2.21 -22.04
CA LYS A 85 -9.97 2.76 -22.90
C LYS A 85 -10.58 3.01 -24.27
N PHE A 86 -10.47 4.26 -24.77
CA PHE A 86 -11.06 4.68 -26.04
C PHE A 86 -10.37 5.92 -26.60
N THR A 87 -10.45 6.13 -27.90
CA THR A 87 -9.99 7.37 -28.54
C THR A 87 -10.97 8.51 -28.29
N ALA A 88 -10.50 9.72 -28.01
CA ALA A 88 -11.32 10.92 -27.92
C ALA A 88 -10.52 12.14 -28.41
N ARG A 89 -10.96 12.77 -29.49
CA ARG A 89 -10.32 13.92 -30.12
C ARG A 89 -11.05 15.23 -29.91
N SER A 90 -12.24 15.15 -29.27
CA SER A 90 -13.07 16.32 -28.92
C SER A 90 -13.74 16.12 -27.59
N TYR A 91 -14.13 17.21 -26.91
CA TYR A 91 -14.85 17.12 -25.62
C TYR A 91 -16.22 16.43 -25.73
N PRO A 92 -17.04 16.66 -26.82
CA PRO A 92 -18.28 15.89 -26.97
C PRO A 92 -18.05 14.38 -27.10
N GLU A 93 -16.97 13.98 -27.79
CA GLU A 93 -16.61 12.56 -27.94
C GLU A 93 -16.20 11.96 -26.57
N LEU A 94 -15.34 12.65 -25.82
CA LEU A 94 -14.94 12.27 -24.47
C LEU A 94 -16.17 12.13 -23.56
N TYR A 95 -17.03 13.15 -23.52
CA TYR A 95 -18.25 13.16 -22.72
C TYR A 95 -19.15 11.96 -23.04
N ASN A 96 -19.45 11.70 -24.31
CA ASN A 96 -20.35 10.62 -24.70
C ASN A 96 -19.79 9.24 -24.31
N LYS A 97 -18.49 9.00 -24.49
CA LYS A 97 -17.85 7.72 -24.13
C LYS A 97 -17.77 7.52 -22.62
N VAL A 98 -17.48 8.56 -21.85
CA VAL A 98 -17.53 8.49 -20.39
C VAL A 98 -18.95 8.23 -19.89
N LYS A 99 -19.96 8.92 -20.43
CA LYS A 99 -21.37 8.74 -20.08
C LYS A 99 -21.86 7.30 -20.33
N GLN A 100 -21.31 6.60 -21.32
CA GLN A 100 -21.61 5.20 -21.59
C GLN A 100 -20.96 4.24 -20.58
N THR A 101 -19.91 4.65 -19.87
CA THR A 101 -19.20 3.81 -18.91
C THR A 101 -20.06 3.59 -17.65
N PRO A 102 -20.26 2.35 -17.18
CA PRO A 102 -21.17 2.05 -16.07
C PRO A 102 -20.56 2.35 -14.70
N ILE A 103 -20.30 3.62 -14.43
CA ILE A 103 -19.64 4.12 -13.20
C ILE A 103 -20.43 3.84 -11.92
N GLU A 104 -21.76 3.72 -12.03
CA GLU A 104 -22.66 3.37 -10.90
C GLU A 104 -22.32 2.03 -10.24
N ARG A 105 -21.60 1.17 -10.92
CA ARG A 105 -21.12 -0.11 -10.35
C ARG A 105 -20.10 0.10 -9.25
N TYR A 106 -19.37 1.23 -9.27
CA TYR A 106 -18.31 1.54 -8.31
C TYR A 106 -18.67 2.72 -7.41
N SER A 107 -19.40 3.71 -7.95
CA SER A 107 -19.89 4.83 -7.14
C SER A 107 -21.01 4.42 -6.20
N GLY A 108 -21.82 3.41 -6.57
CA GLY A 108 -22.99 3.07 -5.81
C GLY A 108 -23.90 4.29 -5.66
N PHE A 109 -24.22 4.62 -4.41
CA PHE A 109 -25.03 5.79 -4.04
C PHE A 109 -24.17 6.97 -3.54
N THR A 110 -22.85 6.91 -3.72
CA THR A 110 -21.94 8.00 -3.33
C THR A 110 -22.20 9.23 -4.19
N THR A 111 -22.37 10.38 -3.54
CA THR A 111 -22.60 11.67 -4.21
C THR A 111 -21.33 12.48 -4.40
N ARG A 112 -20.28 12.28 -3.59
CA ARG A 112 -19.01 13.01 -3.70
C ARG A 112 -18.05 12.29 -4.62
N ILE A 113 -17.63 12.96 -5.72
CA ILE A 113 -16.77 12.38 -6.77
C ILE A 113 -15.60 13.31 -7.08
N GLY A 114 -14.38 12.79 -6.97
CA GLY A 114 -13.16 13.45 -7.43
C GLY A 114 -12.83 13.07 -8.87
N ILE A 115 -12.32 14.03 -9.64
CA ILE A 115 -11.79 13.80 -10.99
C ILE A 115 -10.38 14.38 -11.04
N GLU A 116 -9.42 13.56 -11.46
CA GLU A 116 -8.03 13.96 -11.69
C GLU A 116 -7.65 13.63 -13.13
N ALA A 117 -7.23 14.62 -13.91
CA ALA A 117 -6.87 14.44 -15.31
C ALA A 117 -5.39 14.70 -15.56
N SER A 118 -4.83 13.95 -16.49
CA SER A 118 -3.51 14.18 -17.06
C SER A 118 -3.57 14.02 -18.58
N ALA A 119 -2.80 14.84 -19.31
CA ALA A 119 -2.75 14.80 -20.77
C ALA A 119 -1.31 14.91 -21.27
N THR A 120 -0.97 14.07 -22.24
CA THR A 120 0.34 14.05 -22.91
C THR A 120 0.10 13.79 -24.40
N VAL A 121 0.70 14.61 -25.26
CA VAL A 121 0.64 14.47 -26.73
C VAL A 121 -0.79 14.19 -27.24
N SER A 122 -1.75 15.03 -26.84
CA SER A 122 -3.16 14.85 -27.20
C SER A 122 -3.80 16.17 -27.58
N ARG A 123 -4.83 16.13 -28.48
CA ARG A 123 -5.63 17.31 -28.82
C ARG A 123 -6.35 17.88 -27.62
N LEU A 124 -6.87 17.02 -26.78
CA LEU A 124 -7.41 17.39 -25.47
C LEU A 124 -6.26 17.45 -24.47
N HIS A 125 -5.75 18.65 -24.19
CA HIS A 125 -4.59 18.87 -23.33
C HIS A 125 -4.89 19.73 -22.09
N HIS A 126 -5.99 20.48 -22.09
CA HIS A 126 -6.40 21.27 -20.92
C HIS A 126 -7.07 20.37 -19.86
N THR A 127 -6.31 20.01 -18.82
CA THR A 127 -6.76 19.06 -17.76
C THR A 127 -8.05 19.53 -17.09
N GLY A 128 -8.20 20.81 -16.74
CA GLY A 128 -9.43 21.34 -16.13
C GLY A 128 -10.68 21.18 -17.00
N ASN A 129 -10.55 21.34 -18.33
CA ASN A 129 -11.67 21.12 -19.26
C ASN A 129 -11.99 19.63 -19.42
N ILE A 130 -10.96 18.76 -19.38
CA ILE A 130 -11.14 17.30 -19.37
C ILE A 130 -11.91 16.89 -18.11
N GLU A 131 -11.48 17.35 -16.93
CA GLU A 131 -12.13 17.06 -15.64
C GLU A 131 -13.58 17.52 -15.62
N LYS A 132 -13.85 18.75 -16.10
CA LYS A 132 -15.20 19.31 -16.21
C LYS A 132 -16.08 18.42 -17.10
N SER A 133 -15.61 18.08 -18.30
CA SER A 133 -16.35 17.26 -19.27
C SER A 133 -16.65 15.86 -18.71
N VAL A 134 -15.68 15.25 -18.02
CA VAL A 134 -15.83 13.95 -17.39
C VAL A 134 -16.82 14.01 -16.22
N PHE A 135 -16.75 15.05 -15.38
CA PHE A 135 -17.68 15.22 -14.29
C PHE A 135 -19.12 15.40 -14.78
N GLU A 136 -19.33 16.22 -15.80
CA GLU A 136 -20.64 16.41 -16.42
C GLU A 136 -21.19 15.10 -17.00
N ALA A 137 -20.35 14.31 -17.64
CA ALA A 137 -20.74 12.98 -18.14
C ALA A 137 -21.13 12.02 -17.01
N CYS A 138 -20.37 12.03 -15.90
CA CYS A 138 -20.70 11.24 -14.70
C CYS A 138 -22.03 11.68 -14.09
N ARG A 139 -22.24 13.00 -13.95
CA ARG A 139 -23.49 13.57 -13.42
C ARG A 139 -24.68 13.15 -14.29
N ASP A 140 -24.59 13.34 -15.60
CA ASP A 140 -25.70 13.08 -16.53
C ASP A 140 -25.95 11.56 -16.73
N ARG A 141 -25.04 10.72 -16.26
CA ARG A 141 -25.26 9.27 -16.15
C ARG A 141 -25.95 8.91 -14.83
N LEU A 142 -25.55 9.53 -13.72
CA LEU A 142 -26.01 9.16 -12.37
C LEU A 142 -27.35 9.80 -12.00
N CYS A 143 -27.58 11.06 -12.44
CA CYS A 143 -28.84 11.75 -12.11
C CYS A 143 -30.11 10.99 -12.52
N PRO A 144 -30.22 10.38 -13.70
CA PRO A 144 -31.38 9.55 -14.05
C PRO A 144 -31.56 8.31 -13.17
N LEU A 145 -30.51 7.89 -12.45
CA LEU A 145 -30.53 6.76 -11.51
C LEU A 145 -30.94 7.20 -10.09
N GLY A 146 -31.23 8.50 -9.87
CA GLY A 146 -31.57 9.07 -8.57
C GLY A 146 -30.35 9.47 -7.73
N ILE A 147 -29.16 9.60 -8.32
CA ILE A 147 -27.92 9.97 -7.64
C ILE A 147 -27.47 11.31 -8.20
N ALA A 148 -27.43 12.36 -7.35
CA ALA A 148 -26.94 13.69 -7.71
C ALA A 148 -25.49 13.85 -7.23
N PRO A 149 -24.49 13.66 -8.11
CA PRO A 149 -23.09 13.76 -7.70
C PRO A 149 -22.67 15.23 -7.56
N GLU A 150 -21.79 15.47 -6.59
CA GLU A 150 -21.08 16.72 -6.35
C GLU A 150 -19.59 16.51 -6.61
N ARG A 151 -18.94 17.49 -7.23
CA ARG A 151 -17.48 17.45 -7.42
C ARG A 151 -16.80 17.79 -6.11
N ASP A 152 -15.87 16.93 -5.73
CA ASP A 152 -15.09 17.09 -4.52
C ASP A 152 -13.70 16.44 -4.72
N ASP A 153 -12.67 17.28 -4.78
CA ASP A 153 -11.31 16.83 -5.05
C ASP A 153 -10.71 16.01 -3.89
N ASP A 154 -11.30 16.03 -2.69
CA ASP A 154 -10.95 15.19 -1.55
C ASP A 154 -11.83 13.95 -1.40
N ALA A 155 -12.74 13.71 -2.35
CA ALA A 155 -13.61 12.55 -2.31
C ALA A 155 -12.81 11.23 -2.30
N PRO A 156 -13.25 10.23 -1.51
CA PRO A 156 -12.64 8.90 -1.53
C PRO A 156 -12.87 8.18 -2.86
N LEU A 157 -13.97 8.47 -3.55
CA LEU A 157 -14.23 7.99 -4.89
C LEU A 157 -13.61 8.95 -5.92
N ARG A 158 -12.50 8.53 -6.53
CA ARG A 158 -11.76 9.35 -7.49
C ARG A 158 -11.61 8.63 -8.81
N PHE A 159 -12.00 9.30 -9.90
CA PHE A 159 -11.73 8.86 -11.26
C PHE A 159 -10.46 9.51 -11.78
N LEU A 160 -9.61 8.71 -12.41
CA LEU A 160 -8.36 9.13 -13.01
C LEU A 160 -8.50 9.06 -14.54
N VAL A 161 -8.27 10.18 -15.19
CA VAL A 161 -8.42 10.34 -16.64
C VAL A 161 -7.05 10.61 -17.24
N ARG A 162 -6.53 9.68 -18.02
CA ARG A 162 -5.26 9.86 -18.71
C ARG A 162 -5.52 9.95 -20.21
N MET A 163 -5.16 11.09 -20.80
CA MET A 163 -5.10 11.29 -22.24
C MET A 163 -3.66 11.09 -22.71
N SER A 164 -3.44 10.22 -23.69
CA SER A 164 -2.14 10.01 -24.32
C SER A 164 -2.36 9.62 -25.77
N ASP A 165 -1.79 10.36 -26.70
CA ASP A 165 -1.96 10.14 -28.14
C ASP A 165 -3.44 10.07 -28.58
N ASP A 166 -4.26 11.00 -28.10
CA ASP A 166 -5.71 11.04 -28.29
C ASP A 166 -6.47 9.82 -27.70
N VAL A 167 -5.82 8.94 -26.97
CA VAL A 167 -6.45 7.81 -26.27
C VAL A 167 -6.73 8.18 -24.83
N CYS A 168 -8.00 8.11 -24.44
CA CYS A 168 -8.46 8.24 -23.08
C CYS A 168 -8.40 6.89 -22.36
N THR A 169 -7.75 6.86 -21.22
CA THR A 169 -7.85 5.75 -20.25
C THR A 169 -8.57 6.27 -19.01
N LEU A 170 -9.82 5.85 -18.83
CA LEU A 170 -10.63 6.13 -17.65
C LEU A 170 -10.39 5.03 -16.61
N SER A 171 -10.06 5.43 -15.41
CA SER A 171 -9.75 4.51 -14.32
C SER A 171 -10.35 5.01 -13.00
N ILE A 172 -10.40 4.14 -12.00
CA ILE A 172 -10.81 4.49 -10.64
C ILE A 172 -9.67 4.18 -9.67
N ASP A 173 -9.42 5.09 -8.73
CA ASP A 173 -8.41 4.90 -7.69
C ASP A 173 -8.94 3.90 -6.64
N ALA A 174 -8.25 2.76 -6.51
CA ALA A 174 -8.57 1.76 -5.52
C ALA A 174 -7.84 2.01 -4.19
N SER A 175 -6.72 2.71 -4.23
CA SER A 175 -5.88 2.96 -3.05
C SER A 175 -6.43 4.05 -2.14
N GLY A 176 -6.87 5.18 -2.68
CA GLY A 176 -7.07 6.41 -1.96
C GLY A 176 -5.73 7.05 -1.56
N PRO A 177 -5.36 7.08 -0.27
CA PRO A 177 -4.03 7.54 0.13
C PRO A 177 -2.92 6.71 -0.50
N PHE A 178 -1.80 7.36 -0.83
CA PHE A 178 -0.64 6.67 -1.40
C PHE A 178 -0.18 5.51 -0.51
N LEU A 179 0.25 4.41 -1.17
CA LEU A 179 0.60 3.17 -0.52
C LEU A 179 1.86 3.29 0.36
N TYR A 180 2.73 4.28 0.14
CA TYR A 180 3.86 4.54 1.03
C TYR A 180 3.43 5.02 2.42
N LYS A 181 2.22 5.61 2.56
CA LYS A 181 1.67 5.97 3.87
C LYS A 181 1.22 4.71 4.62
N ARG A 182 2.18 3.93 5.16
CA ARG A 182 1.92 2.64 5.85
C ARG A 182 1.13 2.79 7.15
N GLY A 183 1.09 4.01 7.72
CA GLY A 183 0.40 4.32 8.96
C GLY A 183 1.23 4.12 10.24
N TYR A 184 2.47 3.68 10.14
CA TYR A 184 3.36 3.58 11.29
C TYR A 184 4.19 4.85 11.51
N ARG A 185 4.50 5.59 10.45
CA ARG A 185 5.33 6.78 10.52
C ARG A 185 4.48 8.01 10.86
N LEU A 186 4.44 8.35 12.13
CA LEU A 186 3.81 9.58 12.62
C LEU A 186 4.86 10.67 12.86
N ASP A 187 6.07 10.27 13.27
CA ASP A 187 7.19 11.17 13.48
C ASP A 187 8.06 11.21 12.23
N THR A 188 8.08 12.34 11.56
CA THR A 188 8.84 12.57 10.31
C THR A 188 10.01 13.52 10.58
N GLY A 189 11.21 13.15 10.11
CA GLY A 189 12.32 14.08 10.01
C GLY A 189 12.21 14.97 8.77
N HIS A 190 13.25 15.77 8.51
CA HIS A 190 13.40 16.51 7.27
C HIS A 190 13.61 15.53 6.09
N ALA A 191 12.83 15.65 5.01
CA ALA A 191 12.93 14.86 3.76
C ALA A 191 13.05 13.34 3.96
N PRO A 192 12.08 12.68 4.58
CA PRO A 192 12.16 11.25 4.85
C PRO A 192 12.06 10.40 3.56
N LEU A 193 12.84 9.33 3.49
CA LEU A 193 12.71 8.32 2.42
C LEU A 193 11.28 7.73 2.41
N ARG A 194 10.67 7.60 1.21
CA ARG A 194 9.37 6.95 1.09
C ARG A 194 9.51 5.45 1.34
N GLU A 195 8.55 4.87 2.04
CA GLU A 195 8.52 3.46 2.42
C GLU A 195 8.53 2.53 1.20
N THR A 196 7.87 2.93 0.09
CA THR A 196 7.87 2.17 -1.16
C THR A 196 9.23 2.14 -1.84
N ILE A 197 10.03 3.23 -1.71
CA ILE A 197 11.39 3.29 -2.22
C ILE A 197 12.30 2.41 -1.35
N ALA A 198 12.23 2.55 -0.03
CA ALA A 198 13.00 1.72 0.90
C ALA A 198 12.77 0.22 0.65
N ALA A 199 11.50 -0.18 0.53
CA ALA A 199 11.13 -1.56 0.24
C ALA A 199 11.63 -2.01 -1.15
N GLY A 200 11.52 -1.15 -2.17
CA GLY A 200 12.02 -1.43 -3.52
C GLY A 200 13.53 -1.66 -3.56
N LEU A 201 14.32 -0.82 -2.87
CA LEU A 201 15.77 -0.98 -2.75
C LEU A 201 16.14 -2.28 -2.04
N LEU A 202 15.43 -2.63 -0.96
CA LEU A 202 15.64 -3.89 -0.26
C LEU A 202 15.36 -5.08 -1.19
N LEU A 203 14.26 -5.06 -1.94
CA LEU A 203 13.91 -6.12 -2.88
C LEU A 203 14.93 -6.26 -4.03
N LEU A 204 15.60 -5.18 -4.42
CA LEU A 204 16.68 -5.19 -5.41
C LEU A 204 18.02 -5.72 -4.85
N SER A 205 18.28 -5.55 -3.55
CA SER A 205 19.61 -5.75 -2.96
C SER A 205 19.93 -7.19 -2.54
N ASP A 206 19.07 -8.16 -2.81
CA ASP A 206 19.27 -9.56 -2.33
C ASP A 206 19.56 -9.63 -0.81
N TRP A 207 18.97 -8.72 -0.04
CA TRP A 207 19.24 -8.49 1.38
C TRP A 207 19.23 -9.76 2.24
N ARG A 208 18.53 -10.79 1.78
CA ARG A 208 18.42 -12.08 2.47
C ARG A 208 19.72 -12.86 2.54
N LYS A 209 20.67 -12.55 1.67
CA LYS A 209 22.02 -13.18 1.66
C LYS A 209 22.91 -12.67 2.78
N PHE A 210 22.52 -11.57 3.44
CA PHE A 210 23.35 -10.92 4.45
C PHE A 210 22.80 -11.17 5.86
N PRO A 211 23.68 -11.54 6.81
CA PRO A 211 23.26 -11.76 8.20
C PRO A 211 22.99 -10.46 8.96
N VAL A 212 23.46 -9.33 8.42
CA VAL A 212 23.28 -8.01 9.02
C VAL A 212 22.87 -7.00 7.96
N ILE A 213 21.89 -6.17 8.29
CA ILE A 213 21.54 -4.95 7.54
C ILE A 213 21.77 -3.77 8.46
N ALA A 214 22.65 -2.86 8.07
CA ALA A 214 22.96 -1.66 8.83
C ALA A 214 22.61 -0.41 8.01
N ASP A 215 21.95 0.55 8.66
CA ASP A 215 21.69 1.88 8.12
C ASP A 215 22.31 2.92 9.07
N PRO A 216 23.51 3.44 8.75
CA PRO A 216 24.23 4.37 9.62
C PRO A 216 23.65 5.79 9.62
N LEU A 217 22.69 6.10 8.75
CA LEU A 217 22.02 7.39 8.61
C LEU A 217 20.49 7.18 8.58
N CYS A 218 19.97 6.42 9.56
CA CYS A 218 18.62 5.85 9.50
C CYS A 218 17.50 6.89 9.57
N GLY A 219 17.77 8.11 9.99
CA GLY A 219 16.74 9.13 10.17
C GLY A 219 15.60 8.61 11.05
N SER A 220 14.36 8.71 10.57
CA SER A 220 13.18 8.17 11.25
C SER A 220 13.01 6.65 11.11
N GLY A 221 14.02 5.91 10.64
CA GLY A 221 14.11 4.45 10.63
C GLY A 221 13.42 3.75 9.44
N THR A 222 13.02 4.47 8.38
CA THR A 222 12.20 3.92 7.30
C THR A 222 12.81 2.65 6.68
N PHE A 223 14.12 2.68 6.33
CA PHE A 223 14.77 1.55 5.67
C PHE A 223 14.83 0.31 6.56
N ILE A 224 15.23 0.48 7.81
CA ILE A 224 15.33 -0.62 8.80
C ILE A 224 13.93 -1.17 9.15
N ILE A 225 12.92 -0.30 9.25
CA ILE A 225 11.55 -0.74 9.54
C ILE A 225 10.97 -1.56 8.37
N GLU A 226 11.16 -1.12 7.11
CA GLU A 226 10.73 -1.89 5.94
C GLU A 226 11.48 -3.23 5.84
N ALA A 227 12.79 -3.27 6.19
CA ALA A 227 13.54 -4.53 6.29
C ALA A 227 12.95 -5.47 7.34
N ALA A 228 12.58 -4.95 8.51
CA ALA A 228 11.91 -5.73 9.56
C ALA A 228 10.54 -6.27 9.11
N LEU A 229 9.72 -5.44 8.46
CA LEU A 229 8.41 -5.85 7.94
C LEU A 229 8.54 -6.92 6.85
N LEU A 230 9.56 -6.81 5.99
CA LEU A 230 9.91 -7.83 4.98
C LEU A 230 10.31 -9.16 5.65
N ALA A 231 11.25 -9.11 6.59
CA ALA A 231 11.75 -10.29 7.29
C ALA A 231 10.66 -11.01 8.10
N LEU A 232 9.74 -10.25 8.66
CA LEU A 232 8.58 -10.77 9.41
C LEU A 232 7.43 -11.27 8.51
N GLY A 233 7.49 -11.07 7.20
CA GLY A 233 6.40 -11.38 6.29
C GLY A 233 5.13 -10.57 6.54
N ARG A 234 5.25 -9.38 7.12
CA ARG A 234 4.08 -8.54 7.45
C ARG A 234 3.60 -7.79 6.22
N ASN A 235 2.30 -7.78 6.02
CA ASN A 235 1.69 -7.01 4.93
C ASN A 235 1.83 -5.50 5.17
N PRO A 236 2.34 -4.72 4.20
CA PRO A 236 2.50 -3.27 4.35
C PRO A 236 1.17 -2.51 4.41
N GLY A 237 0.09 -3.11 3.89
CA GLY A 237 -1.25 -2.50 3.82
C GLY A 237 -2.14 -2.75 5.04
N VAL A 238 -1.66 -3.42 6.09
CA VAL A 238 -2.52 -3.90 7.20
C VAL A 238 -3.25 -2.78 7.95
N ARG A 239 -2.67 -1.59 8.04
CA ARG A 239 -3.21 -0.44 8.80
C ARG A 239 -3.88 0.63 7.94
N ARG A 240 -3.71 0.57 6.65
CA ARG A 240 -4.08 1.66 5.76
C ARG A 240 -5.53 1.56 5.33
N PRO A 241 -6.31 2.68 5.37
CA PRO A 241 -7.59 2.75 4.68
C PRO A 241 -7.36 2.72 3.16
N CYS A 242 -8.28 2.13 2.42
CA CYS A 242 -8.27 2.09 0.97
C CYS A 242 -9.59 2.62 0.42
N ALA A 243 -9.53 3.29 -0.75
CA ALA A 243 -10.73 3.88 -1.38
C ALA A 243 -11.77 2.82 -1.75
N PHE A 244 -11.34 1.61 -2.17
CA PHE A 244 -12.26 0.51 -2.49
C PHE A 244 -13.15 0.07 -1.33
N GLN A 245 -12.83 0.43 -0.08
CA GLN A 245 -13.67 0.11 1.07
C GLN A 245 -15.02 0.83 1.03
N ALA A 246 -15.11 1.96 0.29
CA ALA A 246 -16.35 2.66 0.03
C ALA A 246 -17.13 2.11 -1.19
N TRP A 247 -16.59 1.16 -1.94
CA TRP A 247 -17.27 0.65 -3.12
C TRP A 247 -18.37 -0.35 -2.77
N PRO A 248 -19.48 -0.37 -3.52
CA PRO A 248 -20.60 -1.28 -3.23
C PRO A 248 -20.24 -2.76 -3.33
N CYS A 249 -19.15 -3.11 -4.03
CA CYS A 249 -18.67 -4.48 -4.16
C CYS A 249 -17.66 -4.89 -3.08
N PHE A 250 -17.40 -4.02 -2.10
CA PHE A 250 -16.45 -4.29 -1.02
C PHE A 250 -16.91 -5.46 -0.15
N ASN A 251 -15.97 -6.36 0.14
CA ASN A 251 -16.17 -7.49 1.04
C ASN A 251 -15.21 -7.38 2.23
N GLU A 252 -15.72 -6.87 3.35
CA GLU A 252 -14.95 -6.62 4.56
C GLU A 252 -14.32 -7.90 5.12
N GLY A 253 -15.08 -9.00 5.19
CA GLY A 253 -14.58 -10.26 5.72
C GLY A 253 -13.45 -10.86 4.90
N LEU A 254 -13.49 -10.71 3.57
CA LEU A 254 -12.41 -11.12 2.68
C LEU A 254 -11.19 -10.22 2.83
N TRP A 255 -11.40 -8.89 2.85
CA TRP A 255 -10.33 -7.91 3.06
C TRP A 255 -9.58 -8.15 4.37
N ASP A 256 -10.31 -8.36 5.47
CA ASP A 256 -9.75 -8.63 6.78
C ASP A 256 -8.90 -9.91 6.80
N ARG A 257 -9.37 -10.98 6.16
CA ARG A 257 -8.57 -12.21 6.02
C ARG A 257 -7.29 -11.99 5.24
N ILE A 258 -7.35 -11.24 4.11
CA ILE A 258 -6.20 -11.00 3.24
C ILE A 258 -5.17 -10.11 3.94
N ARG A 259 -5.58 -8.97 4.52
CA ARG A 259 -4.65 -8.00 5.10
C ARG A 259 -3.97 -8.50 6.38
N LYS A 260 -4.68 -9.34 7.18
CA LYS A 260 -4.16 -9.87 8.45
C LYS A 260 -3.30 -11.13 8.27
N LYS A 261 -3.51 -11.89 7.19
CA LYS A 261 -2.74 -13.11 6.92
C LYS A 261 -1.30 -12.72 6.50
N PRO A 262 -0.27 -13.13 7.26
CA PRO A 262 1.12 -12.87 6.86
C PRO A 262 1.37 -13.38 5.45
N TRP A 263 2.07 -12.60 4.65
CA TRP A 263 2.50 -13.02 3.34
C TRP A 263 3.86 -13.69 3.45
N THR A 264 3.82 -14.99 3.53
CA THR A 264 5.01 -15.82 3.38
C THR A 264 5.12 -16.16 1.89
N GLY A 265 5.65 -15.25 1.10
CA GLY A 265 6.08 -15.57 -0.28
C GLY A 265 7.05 -16.72 -0.27
N ALA A 266 7.49 -17.20 -1.42
CA ALA A 266 8.31 -18.43 -1.64
C ALA A 266 9.59 -18.61 -0.78
N ASP A 267 9.82 -17.77 0.20
CA ASP A 267 11.04 -17.59 0.96
C ASP A 267 10.91 -17.94 2.45
N GLN A 268 10.23 -19.04 2.78
CA GLN A 268 10.30 -19.61 4.13
C GLN A 268 11.64 -20.35 4.28
N GLY A 269 12.61 -19.73 4.92
CA GLY A 269 13.86 -20.44 5.21
C GLY A 269 15.07 -19.56 5.51
N VAL A 270 14.99 -18.29 5.18
CA VAL A 270 16.08 -17.35 5.50
C VAL A 270 15.93 -16.82 6.91
N GLY A 271 16.98 -16.97 7.73
CA GLY A 271 17.02 -16.40 9.07
C GLY A 271 16.76 -14.90 9.06
N MET A 272 16.18 -14.37 10.13
CA MET A 272 15.99 -12.93 10.28
C MET A 272 17.37 -12.25 10.42
N PRO A 273 17.76 -11.31 9.51
CA PRO A 273 19.02 -10.61 9.64
C PRO A 273 19.02 -9.74 10.89
N ARG A 274 20.21 -9.47 11.43
CA ARG A 274 20.37 -8.43 12.44
C ARG A 274 20.14 -7.06 11.77
N LEU A 275 19.21 -6.28 12.31
CA LEU A 275 18.88 -4.95 11.80
C LEU A 275 19.49 -3.90 12.73
N VAL A 276 20.29 -2.99 12.18
CA VAL A 276 20.97 -1.93 12.94
C VAL A 276 20.68 -0.59 12.27
N GLY A 277 20.10 0.35 13.01
CA GLY A 277 19.94 1.73 12.59
C GLY A 277 20.70 2.65 13.52
N SER A 278 21.40 3.64 13.00
CA SER A 278 22.02 4.71 13.76
C SER A 278 21.85 6.05 13.06
N ASP A 279 21.89 7.12 13.81
CA ASP A 279 21.85 8.49 13.30
C ASP A 279 22.60 9.41 14.26
N ILE A 280 23.21 10.49 13.76
CA ILE A 280 23.86 11.49 14.60
C ILE A 280 22.87 12.31 15.41
N SER A 281 21.61 12.40 14.92
CA SER A 281 20.51 13.10 15.59
C SER A 281 19.81 12.19 16.58
N GLY A 282 19.92 12.48 17.88
CA GLY A 282 19.18 11.75 18.91
C GLY A 282 17.65 11.82 18.75
N SER A 283 17.12 12.93 18.20
CA SER A 283 15.69 13.04 17.89
C SER A 283 15.26 12.14 16.74
N ALA A 284 16.13 11.94 15.73
CA ALA A 284 15.88 11.00 14.65
C ALA A 284 15.83 9.55 15.16
N VAL A 285 16.76 9.17 16.04
CA VAL A 285 16.75 7.83 16.67
C VAL A 285 15.51 7.61 17.52
N LYS A 286 15.06 8.61 18.30
CA LYS A 286 13.78 8.54 19.04
C LYS A 286 12.60 8.30 18.10
N ALA A 287 12.51 9.06 17.01
CA ALA A 287 11.47 8.89 16.01
C ALA A 287 11.54 7.51 15.37
N ALA A 288 12.73 6.99 15.07
CA ALA A 288 12.92 5.66 14.52
C ALA A 288 12.40 4.55 15.46
N ILE A 289 12.71 4.63 16.73
CA ILE A 289 12.23 3.69 17.76
C ILE A 289 10.70 3.72 17.84
N ALA A 290 10.10 4.89 18.00
CA ALA A 290 8.66 5.04 18.09
C ALA A 290 7.92 4.57 16.82
N ASN A 291 8.49 4.83 15.64
CA ASN A 291 7.97 4.34 14.36
C ASN A 291 8.09 2.81 14.25
N ALA A 292 9.21 2.23 14.68
CA ALA A 292 9.44 0.78 14.69
C ALA A 292 8.45 0.07 15.62
N GLU A 293 8.24 0.58 16.83
CA GLU A 293 7.24 0.06 17.77
C GLU A 293 5.85 0.06 17.14
N ARG A 294 5.43 1.17 16.54
CA ARG A 294 4.13 1.26 15.84
C ARG A 294 4.04 0.28 14.67
N ALA A 295 5.09 0.17 13.86
CA ALA A 295 5.11 -0.74 12.71
C ALA A 295 4.96 -2.20 13.12
N ILE A 296 5.65 -2.57 14.19
CA ILE A 296 5.76 -3.96 14.65
C ILE A 296 4.58 -4.34 15.56
N SER A 297 4.07 -3.42 16.39
CA SER A 297 2.95 -3.67 17.34
C SER A 297 1.57 -3.77 16.66
N SER A 298 1.46 -3.63 15.35
CA SER A 298 0.17 -3.63 14.66
C SER A 298 -0.60 -4.94 14.81
N GLY A 299 -1.60 -4.94 15.67
CA GLY A 299 -2.56 -6.04 15.84
C GLY A 299 -2.18 -7.09 16.88
N VAL A 300 -1.08 -6.86 17.64
CA VAL A 300 -0.70 -7.72 18.75
C VAL A 300 -0.35 -6.83 19.95
N PRO A 301 -0.88 -7.07 21.17
CA PRO A 301 -0.45 -6.34 22.36
C PRO A 301 1.07 -6.38 22.50
N PRO A 302 1.74 -5.32 23.00
CA PRO A 302 3.20 -5.25 23.08
C PRO A 302 3.80 -6.49 23.78
N GLN A 303 3.15 -6.99 24.81
CA GLN A 303 3.62 -8.14 25.58
C GLN A 303 3.56 -9.46 24.78
N GLU A 304 2.52 -9.66 24.00
CA GLU A 304 2.40 -10.82 23.11
C GLU A 304 3.36 -10.73 21.92
N PHE A 305 3.63 -9.50 21.42
CA PHE A 305 4.65 -9.25 20.44
C PHE A 305 6.04 -9.69 20.93
N PHE A 306 6.47 -9.26 22.10
CA PHE A 306 7.78 -9.62 22.66
C PHE A 306 7.93 -11.13 22.84
N GLN A 307 6.89 -11.81 23.30
CA GLN A 307 6.90 -13.27 23.43
C GLN A 307 6.97 -13.99 22.07
N ARG A 308 6.24 -13.51 21.06
CA ARG A 308 6.28 -14.10 19.70
C ARG A 308 7.61 -13.80 19.02
N PHE A 309 8.14 -12.61 19.18
CA PHE A 309 9.45 -12.19 18.70
C PHE A 309 10.56 -13.06 19.32
N GLY A 310 10.58 -13.18 20.64
CA GLY A 310 11.56 -14.01 21.35
C GLY A 310 11.48 -15.50 21.00
N ARG A 311 10.28 -16.07 20.82
CA ARG A 311 10.11 -17.45 20.33
C ARG A 311 10.66 -17.65 18.94
N ARG A 312 10.49 -16.68 18.04
CA ARG A 312 10.99 -16.76 16.67
C ARG A 312 12.51 -16.61 16.62
N LEU A 313 13.08 -15.71 17.43
CA LEU A 313 14.54 -15.60 17.58
C LEU A 313 15.15 -16.89 18.11
N ARG A 314 14.59 -17.50 19.16
CA ARG A 314 15.08 -18.79 19.69
C ARG A 314 15.04 -19.91 18.65
N LYS A 315 14.03 -19.94 17.80
CA LYS A 315 13.89 -20.98 16.76
C LYS A 315 14.83 -20.77 15.57
N ALA A 316 15.05 -19.49 15.16
CA ALA A 316 15.74 -19.16 13.90
C ALA A 316 17.20 -18.75 14.09
N CYS A 317 17.61 -18.32 15.30
CA CYS A 317 18.90 -17.69 15.55
C CYS A 317 19.65 -18.35 16.72
N ARG A 318 19.46 -19.64 16.94
CA ARG A 318 20.14 -20.38 18.00
C ARG A 318 21.66 -20.23 17.91
N GLY A 319 22.31 -19.89 19.02
CA GLY A 319 23.74 -19.63 19.09
C GLY A 319 24.18 -18.22 18.64
N TRP A 320 23.24 -17.36 18.21
CA TRP A 320 23.56 -15.99 17.80
C TRP A 320 23.65 -15.06 19.01
N ASN A 321 24.63 -14.17 18.97
CA ASN A 321 24.67 -13.04 19.91
C ASN A 321 23.72 -11.96 19.43
N TRP A 322 22.99 -11.38 20.35
CA TRP A 322 22.06 -10.29 20.07
C TRP A 322 22.32 -9.07 20.96
N GLY A 323 21.96 -7.91 20.47
CA GLY A 323 21.99 -6.68 21.23
C GLY A 323 20.85 -5.77 20.80
N PHE A 324 20.16 -5.16 21.76
CA PHE A 324 19.11 -4.18 21.53
C PHE A 324 19.36 -2.94 22.36
N VAL A 325 19.13 -1.76 21.74
CA VAL A 325 19.01 -0.50 22.46
C VAL A 325 17.53 -0.30 22.76
N THR A 326 17.17 -0.13 24.01
CA THR A 326 15.78 -0.03 24.47
C THR A 326 15.68 0.87 25.69
N GLU A 327 14.56 1.55 25.87
CA GLU A 327 14.23 2.26 27.12
C GLU A 327 13.70 1.28 28.17
N ASP A 328 13.28 0.08 27.77
CA ASP A 328 12.74 -0.95 28.66
C ASP A 328 13.83 -1.91 29.12
N ARG A 329 14.34 -1.70 30.34
CA ARG A 329 15.31 -2.60 30.98
C ARG A 329 14.86 -4.06 31.03
N GLN A 330 13.57 -4.32 31.04
CA GLN A 330 12.98 -5.67 31.12
C GLN A 330 12.70 -6.28 29.73
N PHE A 331 13.14 -5.63 28.66
CA PHE A 331 12.89 -6.10 27.29
C PHE A 331 13.23 -7.57 27.08
N ALA A 332 14.43 -7.99 27.50
CA ALA A 332 14.87 -9.37 27.35
C ALA A 332 13.93 -10.36 28.07
N THR A 333 13.56 -10.06 29.29
CA THR A 333 12.63 -10.90 30.12
C THR A 333 11.25 -10.97 29.44
N LYS A 334 10.69 -9.84 28.99
CA LYS A 334 9.40 -9.79 28.31
C LYS A 334 9.42 -10.54 26.97
N ALA A 335 10.55 -10.55 26.27
CA ALA A 335 10.77 -11.33 25.06
C ALA A 335 11.10 -12.81 25.32
N GLY A 336 11.28 -13.19 26.59
CA GLY A 336 11.71 -14.53 26.98
C GLY A 336 13.12 -14.87 26.49
N LEU A 337 14.00 -13.87 26.37
CA LEU A 337 15.41 -14.01 25.98
C LEU A 337 16.29 -13.97 27.24
N GLN A 338 17.38 -14.76 27.22
CA GLN A 338 18.37 -14.69 28.28
C GLN A 338 19.34 -13.53 27.99
N SER A 339 19.39 -12.56 28.89
CA SER A 339 20.33 -11.45 28.85
C SER A 339 21.66 -11.83 29.49
N SER A 340 22.76 -11.58 28.81
CA SER A 340 24.11 -11.72 29.33
C SER A 340 24.71 -10.38 29.77
N GLY A 341 24.08 -9.27 29.41
CA GLY A 341 24.52 -7.92 29.77
C GLY A 341 23.42 -6.88 29.61
N CYS A 342 23.45 -5.88 30.47
CA CYS A 342 22.57 -4.72 30.40
C CYS A 342 23.39 -3.50 30.81
N MET A 343 23.75 -2.66 29.83
CA MET A 343 24.56 -1.47 30.06
C MET A 343 23.67 -0.23 29.89
N PRO A 344 23.44 0.52 30.96
CA PRO A 344 22.77 1.82 30.88
C PRO A 344 23.69 2.85 30.24
N PHE A 345 23.14 3.70 29.39
CA PHE A 345 23.84 4.88 28.88
C PHE A 345 22.85 5.98 28.56
N ALA A 346 23.31 7.24 28.63
CA ALA A 346 22.50 8.38 28.25
C ALA A 346 22.66 8.66 26.75
N ASN A 347 21.54 8.72 26.00
CA ASN A 347 21.53 9.12 24.61
C ASN A 347 20.60 10.31 24.44
N GLY A 348 21.17 11.51 24.25
CA GLY A 348 20.40 12.73 24.03
C GLY A 348 19.45 13.10 25.17
N GLY A 349 19.79 12.74 26.43
CA GLY A 349 18.97 13.02 27.63
C GLY A 349 17.92 11.95 27.94
N LEU A 350 17.95 10.81 27.27
CA LEU A 350 17.18 9.62 27.59
C LEU A 350 18.07 8.58 28.26
N ASP A 351 17.54 7.95 29.30
CA ASP A 351 18.11 6.72 29.86
C ASP A 351 17.72 5.54 28.97
N VAL A 352 18.70 5.00 28.26
CA VAL A 352 18.55 3.83 27.41
C VAL A 352 19.45 2.70 27.88
N TYR A 353 19.05 1.48 27.60
CA TYR A 353 19.77 0.27 27.96
C TYR A 353 20.24 -0.43 26.69
N PHE A 354 21.51 -0.77 26.62
CA PHE A 354 22.00 -1.74 25.66
C PHE A 354 21.93 -3.11 26.29
N VAL A 355 20.93 -3.89 25.91
CA VAL A 355 20.69 -5.23 26.44
C VAL A 355 21.24 -6.23 25.46
N THR A 356 22.11 -7.10 25.90
CA THR A 356 22.78 -8.12 25.07
C THR A 356 22.54 -9.52 25.60
N GLY A 357 22.69 -10.52 24.75
CA GLY A 357 22.57 -11.92 25.14
C GLY A 357 22.91 -12.86 23.98
N THR A 358 22.81 -14.14 24.25
CA THR A 358 22.94 -15.20 23.26
C THR A 358 21.60 -15.94 23.14
N ILE A 359 21.21 -16.31 21.94
CA ILE A 359 20.01 -17.13 21.72
C ILE A 359 20.34 -18.58 22.07
N ALA A 360 19.72 -19.09 23.14
CA ALA A 360 19.86 -20.46 23.59
C ALA A 360 19.17 -21.47 22.65
#